data_fc7eea04c44d171ecaa0c437acacafed
#
_entry.id   fc7eea04c44d171ecaa0c437acacafed
#
_cell.length_a   1.000
_cell.length_b   1.000
_cell.length_c   1.000
_cell.angle_alpha   90.00
_cell.angle_beta   90.00
_cell.angle_gamma   90.00
#
_symmetry.space_group_name_H-M   'P 1'
#
loop_
_entity.id
_entity.type
_entity.pdbx_description
1 polymer ?
#
loop_
_entity_poly.entity_id
_entity_poly.type
_entity_poly.pdbx_seq_one_letter_code
_entity_poly.pdbx_strand_id
1 'polypeptide(L)'
;MARVKQITRWRNKGKRKNEILKYIKVNSTVVAFDVETTGLGDDAKIIQFSAIKYKVMPSYEFVQIDDLDVYINPNEPLSKKIVEITGITDIILALAADENHWCPKIFEFLSDADCLIGYNVRFDIRMLNQMASRTGNFYEELPYIDVMEMARDWLFKDTLEKHTLSSVTEYLHPEKMFQFHSSIEDVKATMVIFKDFIGMYEEYTDSQKEKDVAHLERAHLFINQRKPSEQRIKLVLNRGEDGDIFWDIRNQEWGCCMKTSAKQLFNSINLTNLEEQFMEKYGYKFDCNIPKDVAKKWMDYRKEKMKEKEN
;
A
#
# COMPACT_ATOMS: atom_id res chain seq x y z
N MET A 1 -8.66 -20.38 -12.12
CA MET A 1 -9.07 -19.46 -11.03
C MET A 1 -7.89 -18.92 -10.21
N ALA A 2 -6.83 -19.70 -9.89
CA ALA A 2 -5.65 -19.21 -9.13
C ALA A 2 -4.90 -18.05 -9.81
N ARG A 3 -4.75 -18.09 -11.14
CA ARG A 3 -4.00 -17.08 -11.92
C ARG A 3 -4.67 -15.69 -11.90
N VAL A 4 -6.01 -15.61 -11.91
CA VAL A 4 -6.74 -14.34 -11.88
C VAL A 4 -6.65 -13.68 -10.49
N LYS A 5 -6.73 -14.47 -9.41
CA LYS A 5 -6.57 -13.98 -8.04
C LYS A 5 -5.16 -13.42 -7.80
N GLN A 6 -4.13 -14.08 -8.36
CA GLN A 6 -2.74 -13.64 -8.24
C GLN A 6 -2.51 -12.30 -8.95
N ILE A 7 -3.05 -12.10 -10.16
CA ILE A 7 -2.94 -10.84 -10.91
C ILE A 7 -3.63 -9.69 -10.19
N THR A 8 -4.81 -9.91 -9.61
CA THR A 8 -5.53 -8.87 -8.86
C THR A 8 -4.78 -8.45 -7.60
N ARG A 9 -4.17 -9.41 -6.88
CA ARG A 9 -3.34 -9.17 -5.69
C ARG A 9 -2.09 -8.35 -6.03
N TRP A 10 -1.43 -8.62 -7.16
CA TRP A 10 -0.27 -7.85 -7.64
C TRP A 10 -0.61 -6.39 -7.95
N ARG A 11 -1.79 -6.13 -8.54
CA ARG A 11 -2.27 -4.77 -8.81
C ARG A 11 -2.48 -3.96 -7.54
N ASN A 12 -3.03 -4.59 -6.51
CA ASN A 12 -3.28 -3.92 -5.23
C ASN A 12 -1.97 -3.52 -4.55
N LYS A 13 -0.93 -4.36 -4.59
CA LYS A 13 0.38 -4.05 -4.03
C LYS A 13 0.99 -2.79 -4.64
N GLY A 14 1.07 -2.71 -5.97
CA GLY A 14 1.61 -1.54 -6.65
C GLY A 14 0.83 -0.25 -6.39
N LYS A 15 -0.51 -0.34 -6.38
CA LYS A 15 -1.37 0.79 -6.04
C LYS A 15 -1.12 1.26 -4.61
N ARG A 16 -1.11 0.34 -3.65
CA ARG A 16 -0.90 0.65 -2.24
C ARG A 16 0.50 1.21 -1.99
N LYS A 17 1.54 0.66 -2.62
CA LYS A 17 2.89 1.23 -2.55
C LYS A 17 2.90 2.70 -2.94
N ASN A 18 2.30 3.04 -4.08
CA ASN A 18 2.25 4.42 -4.56
C ASN A 18 1.46 5.34 -3.61
N GLU A 19 0.39 4.84 -3.01
CA GLU A 19 -0.37 5.56 -1.98
C GLU A 19 0.48 5.81 -0.73
N ILE A 20 1.20 4.80 -0.23
CA ILE A 20 2.09 4.92 0.93
C ILE A 20 3.22 5.92 0.64
N LEU A 21 3.95 5.74 -0.46
CA LEU A 21 5.10 6.58 -0.81
C LEU A 21 4.72 8.04 -1.11
N LYS A 22 3.45 8.32 -1.36
CA LYS A 22 2.95 9.69 -1.50
C LYS A 22 3.11 10.49 -0.20
N TYR A 23 2.94 9.85 0.95
CA TYR A 23 2.93 10.48 2.27
C TYR A 23 4.21 10.19 3.07
N ILE A 24 4.89 9.07 2.83
CA ILE A 24 6.12 8.68 3.51
C ILE A 24 7.33 9.15 2.69
N LYS A 25 7.74 10.38 2.92
CA LYS A 25 8.92 10.98 2.27
C LYS A 25 9.98 11.30 3.31
N VAL A 26 11.22 11.37 2.88
CA VAL A 26 12.29 11.87 3.76
C VAL A 26 11.92 13.24 4.33
N ASN A 27 12.07 13.40 5.62
CA ASN A 27 11.65 14.54 6.42
C ASN A 27 10.14 14.70 6.64
N SER A 28 9.28 13.76 6.18
CA SER A 28 7.88 13.75 6.62
C SER A 28 7.79 13.47 8.10
N THR A 29 6.74 14.00 8.72
CA THR A 29 6.32 13.67 10.09
C THR A 29 5.15 12.71 9.99
N VAL A 30 5.26 11.54 10.60
CA VAL A 30 4.16 10.56 10.66
C VAL A 30 3.81 10.28 12.11
N VAL A 31 2.52 10.06 12.39
CA VAL A 31 2.05 9.72 13.72
C VAL A 31 1.39 8.35 13.67
N ALA A 32 1.98 7.41 14.40
CA ALA A 32 1.32 6.13 14.66
C ALA A 32 0.48 6.26 15.92
N PHE A 33 -0.77 5.83 15.89
CA PHE A 33 -1.69 5.97 17.02
C PHE A 33 -2.69 4.82 17.10
N ASP A 34 -3.26 4.68 18.27
CA ASP A 34 -4.27 3.69 18.61
C ASP A 34 -5.16 4.22 19.73
N VAL A 35 -6.41 3.76 19.85
CA VAL A 35 -7.33 4.16 20.89
C VAL A 35 -8.01 2.98 21.57
N GLU A 36 -8.12 3.03 22.90
CA GLU A 36 -9.05 2.20 23.65
C GLU A 36 -10.35 2.94 23.88
N THR A 37 -11.47 2.22 23.88
CA THR A 37 -12.81 2.83 23.90
C THR A 37 -13.77 2.10 24.85
N THR A 38 -14.86 2.77 25.25
CA THR A 38 -15.95 2.16 26.04
C THR A 38 -16.74 1.10 25.25
N GLY A 39 -16.56 1.01 23.91
CA GLY A 39 -17.25 0.09 23.04
C GLY A 39 -17.01 0.38 21.56
N LEU A 40 -17.80 -0.25 20.70
CA LEU A 40 -17.67 -0.14 19.24
C LEU A 40 -18.78 0.70 18.58
N GLY A 41 -19.77 1.13 19.33
CA GLY A 41 -20.95 1.86 18.83
C GLY A 41 -20.69 3.34 18.57
N ASP A 42 -21.74 4.01 18.09
CA ASP A 42 -21.64 5.44 17.77
C ASP A 42 -21.58 6.32 19.05
N ASP A 43 -22.06 5.81 20.19
CA ASP A 43 -21.98 6.48 21.49
C ASP A 43 -20.68 6.17 22.24
N ALA A 44 -19.80 5.31 21.69
CA ALA A 44 -18.55 4.92 22.33
C ALA A 44 -17.63 6.14 22.49
N LYS A 45 -16.92 6.16 23.63
CA LYS A 45 -15.96 7.22 23.98
C LYS A 45 -14.56 6.66 24.07
N ILE A 46 -13.58 7.48 23.73
CA ILE A 46 -12.16 7.15 23.92
C ILE A 46 -11.84 7.18 25.40
N ILE A 47 -11.18 6.13 25.89
CA ILE A 47 -10.73 6.00 27.28
C ILE A 47 -9.20 5.98 27.41
N GLN A 48 -8.49 5.69 26.32
CA GLN A 48 -7.06 5.90 26.21
C GLN A 48 -6.76 6.32 24.78
N PHE A 49 -5.87 7.28 24.61
CA PHE A 49 -5.28 7.67 23.34
C PHE A 49 -3.77 7.55 23.46
N SER A 50 -3.16 6.77 22.60
CA SER A 50 -1.72 6.61 22.53
C SER A 50 -1.22 6.91 21.14
N ALA A 51 -0.19 7.73 21.04
CA ALA A 51 0.42 8.10 19.77
C ALA A 51 1.93 8.27 19.91
N ILE A 52 2.66 7.92 18.89
CA ILE A 52 4.10 8.17 18.76
C ILE A 52 4.34 8.89 17.44
N LYS A 53 5.02 10.02 17.53
CA LYS A 53 5.39 10.85 16.39
C LYS A 53 6.79 10.48 15.91
N TYR A 54 6.92 10.25 14.61
CA TYR A 54 8.19 9.88 13.98
C TYR A 54 8.58 10.84 12.88
N LYS A 55 9.88 11.07 12.76
CA LYS A 55 10.49 11.69 11.59
C LYS A 55 10.97 10.60 10.64
N VAL A 56 10.60 10.69 9.37
CA VAL A 56 11.06 9.76 8.33
C VAL A 56 12.45 10.17 7.87
N MET A 57 13.41 9.30 8.08
CA MET A 57 14.79 9.46 7.66
C MET A 57 15.05 8.73 6.33
N PRO A 58 16.22 8.91 5.68
CA PRO A 58 16.62 8.10 4.52
C PRO A 58 16.50 6.59 4.80
N SER A 59 16.26 5.81 3.74
CA SER A 59 16.07 4.34 3.83
C SER A 59 14.91 3.91 4.72
N TYR A 60 13.87 4.76 4.85
CA TYR A 60 12.68 4.52 5.68
C TYR A 60 13.01 4.18 7.13
N GLU A 61 14.06 4.76 7.68
CA GLU A 61 14.26 4.78 9.12
C GLU A 61 13.27 5.77 9.75
N PHE A 62 12.64 5.36 10.86
CA PHE A 62 11.64 6.14 11.59
C PHE A 62 12.23 6.49 12.96
N VAL A 63 12.58 7.75 13.15
CA VAL A 63 13.12 8.25 14.42
C VAL A 63 11.99 8.86 15.23
N GLN A 64 11.74 8.33 16.42
CA GLN A 64 10.76 8.89 17.36
C GLN A 64 11.21 10.30 17.77
N ILE A 65 10.30 11.27 17.66
CA ILE A 65 10.55 12.66 18.02
C ILE A 65 9.64 13.18 19.13
N ASP A 66 8.47 12.55 19.32
CA ASP A 66 7.52 12.90 20.37
C ASP A 66 6.56 11.73 20.65
N ASP A 67 5.86 11.76 21.78
CA ASP A 67 4.80 10.82 22.10
C ASP A 67 3.72 11.41 23.00
N LEU A 68 2.54 10.82 22.95
CA LEU A 68 1.41 11.17 23.80
C LEU A 68 0.66 9.89 24.20
N ASP A 69 0.61 9.58 25.49
CA ASP A 69 -0.11 8.45 26.02
C ASP A 69 -0.95 8.92 27.21
N VAL A 70 -2.27 8.96 27.04
CA VAL A 70 -3.18 9.58 28.02
C VAL A 70 -4.45 8.77 28.23
N TYR A 71 -4.88 8.69 29.48
CA TYR A 71 -6.21 8.23 29.84
C TYR A 71 -7.22 9.37 29.76
N ILE A 72 -8.43 9.03 29.35
CA ILE A 72 -9.54 9.99 29.16
C ILE A 72 -10.76 9.49 29.95
N ASN A 73 -11.25 10.31 30.85
CA ASN A 73 -12.44 9.97 31.63
C ASN A 73 -13.70 10.07 30.75
N PRO A 74 -14.42 8.95 30.49
CA PRO A 74 -15.64 8.97 29.69
C PRO A 74 -16.84 9.57 30.43
N ASN A 75 -16.70 9.88 31.73
CA ASN A 75 -17.80 10.31 32.63
C ASN A 75 -18.96 9.30 32.73
N GLU A 76 -18.65 8.02 32.58
CA GLU A 76 -19.56 6.88 32.70
C GLU A 76 -18.79 5.63 33.14
N PRO A 77 -19.45 4.68 33.84
CA PRO A 77 -18.76 3.45 34.25
C PRO A 77 -18.46 2.53 33.07
N LEU A 78 -17.33 1.86 33.12
CA LEU A 78 -16.94 0.87 32.13
C LEU A 78 -17.72 -0.44 32.29
N SER A 79 -18.04 -1.09 31.18
CA SER A 79 -18.54 -2.45 31.20
C SER A 79 -17.43 -3.42 31.66
N LYS A 80 -17.80 -4.50 32.36
CA LYS A 80 -16.86 -5.54 32.78
C LYS A 80 -16.01 -6.06 31.61
N LYS A 81 -16.64 -6.21 30.44
CA LYS A 81 -15.98 -6.69 29.24
C LYS A 81 -14.85 -5.76 28.78
N ILE A 82 -15.05 -4.45 28.83
CA ILE A 82 -14.01 -3.47 28.47
C ILE A 82 -12.86 -3.54 29.46
N VAL A 83 -13.14 -3.60 30.76
CA VAL A 83 -12.11 -3.75 31.81
C VAL A 83 -11.30 -5.06 31.62
N GLU A 84 -11.96 -6.16 31.25
CA GLU A 84 -11.29 -7.44 30.99
C GLU A 84 -10.39 -7.39 29.73
N ILE A 85 -10.78 -6.67 28.70
CA ILE A 85 -10.01 -6.56 27.45
C ILE A 85 -8.84 -5.59 27.61
N THR A 86 -9.08 -4.39 28.13
CA THR A 86 -8.10 -3.29 28.16
C THR A 86 -7.28 -3.23 29.45
N GLY A 87 -7.76 -3.85 30.53
CA GLY A 87 -7.20 -3.68 31.86
C GLY A 87 -7.45 -2.30 32.50
N ILE A 88 -8.08 -1.38 31.76
CA ILE A 88 -8.39 -0.02 32.25
C ILE A 88 -9.61 -0.11 33.18
N THR A 89 -9.49 0.50 34.36
CA THR A 89 -10.55 0.48 35.37
C THR A 89 -11.14 1.86 35.63
N ASP A 90 -12.36 1.92 36.17
CA ASP A 90 -12.99 3.17 36.59
C ASP A 90 -12.13 3.97 37.57
N ILE A 91 -11.31 3.28 38.41
CA ILE A 91 -10.40 3.95 39.34
C ILE A 91 -9.30 4.72 38.61
N ILE A 92 -8.73 4.13 37.54
CA ILE A 92 -7.72 4.80 36.71
C ILE A 92 -8.37 6.03 36.04
N LEU A 93 -9.54 5.85 35.44
CA LEU A 93 -10.23 6.93 34.70
C LEU A 93 -10.76 8.03 35.58
N ALA A 94 -11.10 7.74 36.83
CA ALA A 94 -11.57 8.78 37.76
C ALA A 94 -10.53 9.88 38.07
N LEU A 95 -9.23 9.57 37.84
CA LEU A 95 -8.13 10.52 38.00
C LEU A 95 -7.76 11.25 36.70
N ALA A 96 -8.32 10.81 35.58
CA ALA A 96 -8.05 11.36 34.27
C ALA A 96 -8.98 12.55 33.96
N ALA A 97 -8.49 13.49 33.15
CA ALA A 97 -9.34 14.54 32.60
C ALA A 97 -10.26 13.96 31.50
N ASP A 98 -11.36 14.65 31.23
CA ASP A 98 -12.33 14.23 30.23
C ASP A 98 -11.96 14.59 28.78
N GLU A 99 -12.86 14.26 27.85
CA GLU A 99 -12.64 14.52 26.42
C GLU A 99 -12.61 16.02 26.08
N ASN A 100 -13.26 16.90 26.85
CA ASN A 100 -13.18 18.34 26.58
C ASN A 100 -11.77 18.89 26.84
N HIS A 101 -11.06 18.32 27.81
CA HIS A 101 -9.68 18.69 28.10
C HIS A 101 -8.71 18.12 27.08
N TRP A 102 -8.89 16.84 26.69
CA TRP A 102 -7.91 16.16 25.85
C TRP A 102 -8.12 16.37 24.35
N CYS A 103 -9.35 16.54 23.87
CA CYS A 103 -9.64 16.68 22.46
C CYS A 103 -8.79 17.76 21.75
N PRO A 104 -8.72 19.01 22.22
CA PRO A 104 -7.90 20.04 21.58
C PRO A 104 -6.40 19.71 21.60
N LYS A 105 -5.90 19.08 22.66
CA LYS A 105 -4.49 18.72 22.79
C LYS A 105 -4.10 17.56 21.88
N ILE A 106 -4.97 16.57 21.73
CA ILE A 106 -4.79 15.47 20.78
C ILE A 106 -4.75 16.01 19.36
N PHE A 107 -5.66 16.91 19.01
CA PHE A 107 -5.67 17.49 17.67
C PHE A 107 -4.48 18.42 17.41
N GLU A 108 -4.02 19.16 18.42
CA GLU A 108 -2.77 19.90 18.33
C GLU A 108 -1.57 18.97 18.10
N PHE A 109 -1.49 17.85 18.85
CA PHE A 109 -0.45 16.84 18.66
C PHE A 109 -0.47 16.25 17.26
N LEU A 110 -1.62 16.02 16.64
CA LEU A 110 -1.77 15.47 15.31
C LEU A 110 -1.56 16.50 14.19
N SER A 111 -1.67 17.80 14.46
CA SER A 111 -1.83 18.86 13.44
C SER A 111 -0.65 19.04 12.49
N ASP A 112 0.57 18.67 12.89
CA ASP A 112 1.78 18.75 12.07
C ASP A 112 2.17 17.42 11.38
N ALA A 113 1.30 16.41 11.46
CA ALA A 113 1.52 15.13 10.81
C ALA A 113 1.19 15.20 9.32
N ASP A 114 2.09 14.70 8.49
CA ASP A 114 1.84 14.48 7.06
C ASP A 114 0.95 13.25 6.80
N CYS A 115 0.97 12.29 7.74
CA CYS A 115 0.19 11.06 7.61
C CYS A 115 0.02 10.37 8.97
N LEU A 116 -1.14 9.76 9.17
CA LEU A 116 -1.43 8.89 10.30
C LEU A 116 -1.18 7.43 9.93
N ILE A 117 -0.74 6.64 10.91
CA ILE A 117 -0.52 5.20 10.76
C ILE A 117 -1.26 4.48 11.88
N GLY A 118 -1.99 3.42 11.57
CA GLY A 118 -2.66 2.62 12.58
C GLY A 118 -3.02 1.24 12.07
N TYR A 119 -3.48 0.38 12.96
CA TYR A 119 -3.96 -0.96 12.63
C TYR A 119 -5.48 -1.01 12.66
N ASN A 120 -6.13 -1.17 11.50
CA ASN A 120 -7.57 -0.94 11.35
C ASN A 120 -7.98 0.51 11.68
N VAL A 121 -7.13 1.43 11.31
CA VAL A 121 -7.11 2.85 11.70
C VAL A 121 -8.42 3.61 11.41
N ARG A 122 -9.28 3.10 10.54
CA ARG A 122 -10.59 3.70 10.27
C ARG A 122 -11.50 3.72 11.49
N PHE A 123 -11.35 2.73 12.37
CA PHE A 123 -12.04 2.72 13.65
C PHE A 123 -11.59 3.89 14.52
N ASP A 124 -10.28 4.06 14.67
CA ASP A 124 -9.67 5.11 15.51
C ASP A 124 -10.00 6.51 15.00
N ILE A 125 -9.94 6.74 13.69
CA ILE A 125 -10.33 8.00 13.04
C ILE A 125 -11.82 8.29 13.31
N ARG A 126 -12.69 7.27 13.23
CA ARG A 126 -14.11 7.44 13.56
C ARG A 126 -14.29 7.87 15.02
N MET A 127 -13.55 7.29 15.96
CA MET A 127 -13.61 7.67 17.37
C MET A 127 -13.13 9.10 17.59
N LEU A 128 -12.08 9.55 16.92
CA LEU A 128 -11.62 10.94 16.93
C LEU A 128 -12.70 11.91 16.40
N ASN A 129 -13.34 11.56 15.28
CA ASN A 129 -14.43 12.36 14.71
C ASN A 129 -15.65 12.45 15.65
N GLN A 130 -15.99 11.37 16.35
CA GLN A 130 -17.05 11.37 17.34
C GLN A 130 -16.70 12.23 18.55
N MET A 131 -15.46 12.16 19.05
CA MET A 131 -14.97 13.02 20.12
C MET A 131 -15.00 14.50 19.70
N ALA A 132 -14.53 14.84 18.50
CA ALA A 132 -14.60 16.19 17.94
C ALA A 132 -16.05 16.72 17.92
N SER A 133 -16.98 15.90 17.45
CA SER A 133 -18.40 16.25 17.38
C SER A 133 -19.01 16.50 18.76
N ARG A 134 -18.70 15.66 19.76
CA ARG A 134 -19.22 15.81 21.12
C ARG A 134 -18.67 17.04 21.85
N THR A 135 -17.40 17.37 21.61
CA THR A 135 -16.70 18.48 22.26
C THR A 135 -16.81 19.80 21.49
N GLY A 136 -17.46 19.81 20.33
CA GLY A 136 -17.58 20.99 19.47
C GLY A 136 -16.25 21.45 18.86
N ASN A 137 -15.25 20.58 18.82
CA ASN A 137 -13.98 20.83 18.15
C ASN A 137 -14.06 20.41 16.67
N PHE A 138 -13.18 20.99 15.87
CA PHE A 138 -13.02 20.60 14.48
C PHE A 138 -11.78 19.71 14.34
N TYR A 139 -11.93 18.58 13.67
CA TYR A 139 -10.83 17.70 13.27
C TYR A 139 -10.69 17.73 11.76
N GLU A 140 -9.53 18.19 11.28
CA GLU A 140 -9.18 18.07 9.87
C GLU A 140 -8.69 16.63 9.61
N GLU A 141 -9.38 15.92 8.73
CA GLU A 141 -9.04 14.53 8.42
C GLU A 141 -7.70 14.46 7.67
N LEU A 142 -6.69 13.91 8.33
CA LEU A 142 -5.36 13.70 7.75
C LEU A 142 -5.32 12.43 6.89
N PRO A 143 -4.41 12.37 5.89
CA PRO A 143 -4.13 11.14 5.20
C PRO A 143 -3.72 10.03 6.17
N TYR A 144 -4.10 8.80 5.90
CA TYR A 144 -3.76 7.68 6.77
C TYR A 144 -3.35 6.42 6.01
N ILE A 145 -2.56 5.58 6.67
CA ILE A 145 -2.14 4.26 6.22
C ILE A 145 -2.68 3.22 7.18
N ASP A 146 -3.45 2.27 6.66
CA ASP A 146 -3.99 1.14 7.41
C ASP A 146 -3.06 -0.07 7.26
N VAL A 147 -2.34 -0.41 8.33
CA VAL A 147 -1.36 -1.50 8.33
C VAL A 147 -2.03 -2.87 8.23
N MET A 148 -3.28 -3.03 8.72
CA MET A 148 -4.04 -4.27 8.54
C MET A 148 -4.30 -4.54 7.05
N GLU A 149 -4.53 -3.52 6.25
CA GLU A 149 -4.69 -3.70 4.81
C GLU A 149 -3.38 -4.08 4.11
N MET A 150 -2.24 -3.58 4.59
CA MET A 150 -0.92 -4.03 4.13
C MET A 150 -0.71 -5.51 4.46
N ALA A 151 -1.05 -5.92 5.69
CA ALA A 151 -0.99 -7.33 6.09
C ALA A 151 -1.85 -8.22 5.16
N ARG A 152 -3.04 -7.79 4.79
CA ARG A 152 -3.92 -8.52 3.84
C ARG A 152 -3.36 -8.61 2.42
N ASP A 153 -2.51 -7.68 2.01
CA ASP A 153 -1.84 -7.73 0.70
C ASP A 153 -0.72 -8.79 0.67
N TRP A 154 -0.04 -9.03 1.79
CA TRP A 154 1.12 -9.90 1.88
C TRP A 154 0.85 -11.25 2.52
N LEU A 155 0.06 -11.29 3.57
CA LEU A 155 -0.25 -12.50 4.33
C LEU A 155 -1.64 -13.01 3.90
N PHE A 156 -1.68 -14.09 3.15
CA PHE A 156 -2.93 -14.65 2.64
C PHE A 156 -3.56 -15.61 3.65
N LYS A 157 -4.83 -15.93 3.47
CA LYS A 157 -5.58 -16.83 4.37
C LYS A 157 -4.99 -18.24 4.50
N ASP A 158 -4.26 -18.69 3.49
CA ASP A 158 -3.47 -19.92 3.49
C ASP A 158 -2.16 -19.79 4.29
N THR A 159 -1.70 -18.57 4.55
CA THR A 159 -0.53 -18.26 5.36
C THR A 159 -0.93 -17.87 6.79
N LEU A 160 -1.96 -17.02 6.92
CA LEU A 160 -2.47 -16.54 8.19
C LEU A 160 -3.99 -16.40 8.15
N GLU A 161 -4.69 -17.16 8.98
CA GLU A 161 -6.16 -17.20 8.98
C GLU A 161 -6.79 -15.87 9.41
N LYS A 162 -6.23 -15.25 10.43
CA LYS A 162 -6.69 -13.98 11.01
C LYS A 162 -5.64 -12.90 10.86
N HIS A 163 -6.06 -11.70 10.49
CA HIS A 163 -5.19 -10.52 10.39
C HIS A 163 -5.46 -9.57 11.56
N THR A 164 -5.42 -10.08 12.79
CA THR A 164 -5.37 -9.23 13.99
C THR A 164 -3.94 -8.73 14.19
N LEU A 165 -3.74 -7.61 14.88
CA LEU A 165 -2.42 -7.07 15.17
C LEU A 165 -1.53 -8.14 15.85
N SER A 166 -2.06 -8.82 16.88
CA SER A 166 -1.36 -9.90 17.58
C SER A 166 -0.95 -11.04 16.65
N SER A 167 -1.89 -11.55 15.80
CA SER A 167 -1.60 -12.68 14.92
C SER A 167 -0.55 -12.34 13.86
N VAL A 168 -0.58 -11.12 13.32
CA VAL A 168 0.40 -10.66 12.33
C VAL A 168 1.76 -10.45 12.98
N THR A 169 1.80 -9.84 14.16
CA THR A 169 3.04 -9.61 14.89
C THR A 169 3.69 -10.92 15.31
N GLU A 170 2.92 -11.87 15.86
CA GLU A 170 3.41 -13.19 16.24
C GLU A 170 3.94 -13.98 15.03
N TYR A 171 3.30 -13.86 13.88
CA TYR A 171 3.76 -14.52 12.65
C TYR A 171 5.08 -13.95 12.13
N LEU A 172 5.23 -12.62 12.12
CA LEU A 172 6.42 -11.94 11.59
C LEU A 172 7.57 -11.90 12.62
N HIS A 173 7.24 -11.81 13.90
CA HIS A 173 8.18 -11.62 15.01
C HIS A 173 7.85 -12.51 16.21
N PRO A 174 7.93 -13.85 16.09
CA PRO A 174 7.60 -14.75 17.17
C PRO A 174 8.51 -14.58 18.41
N GLU A 175 9.67 -13.95 18.22
CA GLU A 175 10.62 -13.64 19.29
C GLU A 175 10.26 -12.40 20.12
N LYS A 176 9.34 -11.54 19.63
CA LYS A 176 8.95 -10.30 20.29
C LYS A 176 7.70 -10.52 21.14
N MET A 177 7.76 -10.05 22.36
CA MET A 177 6.61 -10.06 23.26
C MET A 177 6.04 -8.64 23.36
N PHE A 178 4.78 -8.48 22.96
CA PHE A 178 4.00 -7.26 23.15
C PHE A 178 2.84 -7.55 24.11
N GLN A 179 2.53 -6.60 24.96
CA GLN A 179 1.34 -6.66 25.80
C GLN A 179 0.15 -6.05 25.04
N PHE A 180 -0.46 -6.86 24.16
CA PHE A 180 -1.62 -6.41 23.38
C PHE A 180 -2.76 -5.95 24.28
N HIS A 181 -3.61 -5.06 23.72
CA HIS A 181 -4.66 -4.32 24.43
C HIS A 181 -4.10 -3.29 25.44
N SER A 182 -2.88 -2.87 25.23
CA SER A 182 -2.31 -1.65 25.75
C SER A 182 -2.05 -0.74 24.56
N SER A 183 -2.79 0.33 24.41
CA SER A 183 -2.78 1.18 23.21
C SER A 183 -1.35 1.59 22.78
N ILE A 184 -0.48 1.95 23.73
CA ILE A 184 0.92 2.32 23.42
C ILE A 184 1.76 1.12 22.91
N GLU A 185 1.53 -0.08 23.42
CA GLU A 185 2.19 -1.29 22.93
C GLU A 185 1.66 -1.70 21.54
N ASP A 186 0.37 -1.49 21.30
CA ASP A 186 -0.26 -1.72 20.00
C ASP A 186 0.27 -0.73 18.93
N VAL A 187 0.52 0.54 19.30
CA VAL A 187 1.23 1.50 18.45
C VAL A 187 2.65 1.02 18.09
N LYS A 188 3.42 0.54 19.08
CA LYS A 188 4.78 0.02 18.86
C LYS A 188 4.78 -1.23 17.96
N ALA A 189 3.87 -2.17 18.23
CA ALA A 189 3.70 -3.37 17.42
C ALA A 189 3.32 -3.01 15.97
N THR A 190 2.39 -2.08 15.79
CA THR A 190 1.97 -1.57 14.49
C THR A 190 3.16 -1.00 13.70
N MET A 191 4.02 -0.22 14.34
CA MET A 191 5.19 0.37 13.67
C MET A 191 6.26 -0.66 13.33
N VAL A 192 6.41 -1.73 14.12
CA VAL A 192 7.33 -2.83 13.81
C VAL A 192 6.91 -3.50 12.51
N ILE A 193 5.66 -3.97 12.43
CA ILE A 193 5.17 -4.67 11.22
C ILE A 193 4.99 -3.73 10.03
N PHE A 194 4.74 -2.44 10.25
CA PHE A 194 4.71 -1.43 9.19
C PHE A 194 6.06 -1.33 8.47
N LYS A 195 7.17 -1.29 9.22
CA LYS A 195 8.53 -1.26 8.66
C LYS A 195 8.83 -2.50 7.81
N ASP A 196 8.39 -3.69 8.25
CA ASP A 196 8.57 -4.92 7.47
C ASP A 196 7.82 -4.85 6.14
N PHE A 197 6.57 -4.39 6.16
CA PHE A 197 5.79 -4.25 4.94
C PHE A 197 6.38 -3.20 3.98
N ILE A 198 6.96 -2.11 4.48
CA ILE A 198 7.71 -1.16 3.63
C ILE A 198 8.87 -1.87 2.94
N GLY A 199 9.68 -2.65 3.65
CA GLY A 199 10.75 -3.45 3.07
C GLY A 199 10.25 -4.43 2.01
N MET A 200 9.15 -5.17 2.28
CA MET A 200 8.54 -6.08 1.32
C MET A 200 8.05 -5.37 0.04
N TYR A 201 7.56 -4.14 0.14
CA TYR A 201 7.18 -3.35 -1.04
C TYR A 201 8.39 -2.88 -1.84
N GLU A 202 9.54 -2.62 -1.21
CA GLU A 202 10.79 -2.29 -1.90
C GLU A 202 11.33 -3.49 -2.67
N GLU A 203 11.45 -4.65 -2.02
CA GLU A 203 11.87 -5.92 -2.65
C GLU A 203 10.96 -6.29 -3.83
N TYR A 204 9.66 -6.08 -3.70
CA TYR A 204 8.72 -6.30 -4.80
C TYR A 204 9.04 -5.43 -6.02
N THR A 205 9.43 -4.18 -5.81
CA THR A 205 9.80 -3.27 -6.92
C THR A 205 11.07 -3.72 -7.61
N ASP A 206 12.07 -4.14 -6.86
CA ASP A 206 13.34 -4.59 -7.43
C ASP A 206 13.16 -5.89 -8.20
N SER A 207 12.37 -6.84 -7.68
CA SER A 207 11.98 -8.04 -8.43
C SER A 207 11.20 -7.73 -9.72
N GLN A 208 10.43 -6.65 -9.76
CA GLN A 208 9.75 -6.22 -10.99
C GLN A 208 10.74 -5.64 -12.00
N LYS A 209 11.71 -4.84 -11.55
CA LYS A 209 12.80 -4.32 -12.42
C LYS A 209 13.62 -5.44 -13.04
N GLU A 210 13.98 -6.46 -12.24
CA GLU A 210 14.70 -7.64 -12.75
C GLU A 210 13.92 -8.38 -13.86
N LYS A 211 12.59 -8.50 -13.70
CA LYS A 211 11.73 -9.10 -14.73
C LYS A 211 11.69 -8.25 -15.99
N ASP A 212 11.64 -6.94 -15.86
CA ASP A 212 11.65 -6.01 -16.99
C ASP A 212 13.00 -6.08 -17.73
N VAL A 213 14.13 -6.16 -17.02
CA VAL A 213 15.46 -6.40 -17.61
C VAL A 213 15.50 -7.72 -18.38
N ALA A 214 14.99 -8.82 -17.81
CA ALA A 214 14.94 -10.11 -18.47
C ALA A 214 14.04 -10.10 -19.73
N HIS A 215 13.02 -9.27 -19.77
CA HIS A 215 12.21 -9.04 -20.96
C HIS A 215 12.98 -8.30 -22.05
N LEU A 216 13.73 -7.25 -21.67
CA LEU A 216 14.61 -6.52 -22.60
C LEU A 216 15.70 -7.41 -23.19
N GLU A 217 16.32 -8.25 -22.38
CA GLU A 217 17.35 -9.20 -22.84
C GLU A 217 16.80 -10.20 -23.86
N ARG A 218 15.58 -10.68 -23.65
CA ARG A 218 14.91 -11.55 -24.64
C ARG A 218 14.54 -10.79 -25.90
N ALA A 219 14.07 -9.55 -25.79
CA ALA A 219 13.82 -8.68 -26.93
C ALA A 219 15.11 -8.43 -27.72
N HIS A 220 16.24 -8.23 -27.03
CA HIS A 220 17.56 -8.08 -27.65
C HIS A 220 17.99 -9.35 -28.43
N LEU A 221 17.86 -10.54 -27.86
CA LEU A 221 18.13 -11.79 -28.55
C LEU A 221 17.27 -11.95 -29.80
N PHE A 222 16.02 -11.56 -29.75
CA PHE A 222 15.11 -11.59 -30.88
C PHE A 222 15.49 -10.58 -31.98
N ILE A 223 15.92 -9.37 -31.62
CA ILE A 223 16.42 -8.35 -32.57
C ILE A 223 17.68 -8.82 -33.27
N ASN A 224 18.62 -9.40 -32.54
CA ASN A 224 19.89 -9.88 -33.08
C ASN A 224 19.77 -11.11 -34.02
N GLN A 225 18.68 -11.83 -33.94
CA GLN A 225 18.40 -12.97 -34.82
C GLN A 225 17.80 -12.58 -36.16
N ARG A 226 17.41 -11.33 -36.37
CA ARG A 226 16.81 -10.83 -37.61
C ARG A 226 17.82 -10.07 -38.49
N LYS A 227 17.67 -10.25 -39.80
CA LYS A 227 18.52 -9.55 -40.77
C LYS A 227 18.45 -8.02 -40.57
N PRO A 228 19.60 -7.31 -40.74
CA PRO A 228 19.68 -5.86 -40.53
C PRO A 228 18.74 -5.01 -41.42
N SER A 229 18.16 -5.57 -42.47
CA SER A 229 17.24 -4.90 -43.38
C SER A 229 15.84 -4.63 -42.80
N GLU A 230 15.47 -5.35 -41.73
CA GLU A 230 14.19 -5.09 -41.02
C GLU A 230 14.45 -4.21 -39.81
N GLN A 231 14.46 -2.91 -40.01
CA GLN A 231 14.68 -1.90 -38.93
C GLN A 231 13.47 -1.80 -37.97
N ARG A 232 12.93 -2.94 -37.57
CA ARG A 232 11.87 -3.06 -36.61
C ARG A 232 12.38 -3.73 -35.37
N ILE A 233 12.39 -3.02 -34.26
CA ILE A 233 12.60 -3.63 -32.97
C ILE A 233 11.28 -4.25 -32.54
N LYS A 234 11.17 -5.56 -32.55
CA LYS A 234 10.06 -6.24 -31.94
C LYS A 234 10.30 -6.35 -30.44
N LEU A 235 9.60 -5.54 -29.68
CA LEU A 235 9.43 -5.75 -28.27
C LEU A 235 8.38 -6.85 -28.10
N VAL A 236 8.84 -8.08 -27.84
CA VAL A 236 7.92 -9.16 -27.46
C VAL A 236 7.52 -8.92 -26.01
N LEU A 237 6.42 -8.20 -25.85
CA LEU A 237 5.89 -7.89 -24.54
C LEU A 237 5.07 -9.03 -23.94
N ASN A 238 4.97 -10.17 -24.64
CA ASN A 238 4.25 -11.34 -24.15
C ASN A 238 4.97 -12.65 -24.37
N ARG A 239 4.80 -13.56 -23.43
CA ARG A 239 5.29 -14.95 -23.48
C ARG A 239 4.38 -15.91 -24.24
N GLY A 240 3.27 -15.45 -24.80
CA GLY A 240 2.30 -16.27 -25.51
C GLY A 240 2.58 -16.30 -27.01
N GLU A 241 2.07 -17.31 -27.69
CA GLU A 241 2.15 -17.52 -29.13
C GLU A 241 1.44 -16.45 -29.98
N ASP A 242 1.03 -15.32 -29.38
CA ASP A 242 -0.09 -14.56 -29.87
C ASP A 242 0.17 -13.15 -30.41
N GLY A 243 1.39 -12.65 -30.52
CA GLY A 243 1.65 -11.40 -31.23
C GLY A 243 2.69 -10.47 -30.64
N ASP A 244 3.08 -9.52 -31.43
CA ASP A 244 4.14 -8.60 -31.13
C ASP A 244 3.62 -7.15 -31.21
N ILE A 245 3.95 -6.35 -30.23
CA ILE A 245 4.01 -4.90 -30.39
C ILE A 245 5.47 -4.58 -30.71
N PHE A 246 5.71 -3.74 -31.68
CA PHE A 246 7.03 -3.37 -32.07
C PHE A 246 7.14 -1.84 -32.19
N TRP A 247 8.35 -1.35 -31.92
CA TRP A 247 8.75 0.00 -32.21
C TRP A 247 9.46 0.07 -33.55
N ASP A 248 8.94 0.89 -34.48
CA ASP A 248 9.60 1.14 -35.77
C ASP A 248 10.62 2.27 -35.60
N ILE A 249 11.91 1.95 -35.66
CA ILE A 249 13.00 2.93 -35.49
C ILE A 249 13.01 3.98 -36.57
N ARG A 250 12.59 3.66 -37.80
CA ARG A 250 12.61 4.62 -38.92
C ARG A 250 11.55 5.69 -38.76
N ASN A 251 10.36 5.25 -38.43
CA ASN A 251 9.19 6.11 -38.33
C ASN A 251 8.98 6.65 -36.94
N GLN A 252 9.72 6.15 -35.93
CA GLN A 252 9.57 6.47 -34.51
C GLN A 252 8.11 6.30 -34.05
N GLU A 253 7.49 5.20 -34.46
CA GLU A 253 6.10 4.88 -34.16
C GLU A 253 5.91 3.45 -33.69
N TRP A 254 4.85 3.24 -32.94
CA TRP A 254 4.41 1.95 -32.52
C TRP A 254 3.63 1.23 -33.62
N GLY A 255 4.05 0.01 -33.92
CA GLY A 255 3.32 -0.91 -34.77
C GLY A 255 2.93 -2.18 -34.01
N CYS A 256 2.03 -2.95 -34.58
CA CYS A 256 1.61 -4.20 -34.01
C CYS A 256 1.43 -5.27 -35.08
N CYS A 257 1.88 -6.47 -34.77
CA CYS A 257 1.66 -7.68 -35.54
C CYS A 257 1.02 -8.71 -34.60
N MET A 258 -0.18 -9.14 -34.91
CA MET A 258 -1.17 -9.50 -33.94
C MET A 258 -1.31 -10.95 -33.61
N LYS A 259 -1.19 -11.24 -32.35
CA LYS A 259 -1.61 -12.51 -31.79
C LYS A 259 -2.05 -12.47 -30.30
N THR A 260 -2.01 -11.36 -29.55
CA THR A 260 -2.31 -11.32 -28.09
C THR A 260 -3.23 -10.20 -27.62
N SER A 261 -3.67 -10.23 -26.37
CA SER A 261 -4.53 -9.22 -25.75
C SER A 261 -3.74 -8.00 -25.28
N ALA A 262 -3.96 -6.82 -25.89
CA ALA A 262 -3.39 -5.54 -25.49
C ALA A 262 -3.55 -5.29 -23.98
N LYS A 263 -4.69 -5.68 -23.42
CA LYS A 263 -5.00 -5.49 -22.01
C LYS A 263 -4.13 -6.31 -21.07
N GLN A 264 -3.63 -7.47 -21.49
CA GLN A 264 -2.70 -8.27 -20.68
C GLN A 264 -1.28 -7.72 -20.76
N LEU A 265 -0.89 -7.17 -21.87
CA LEU A 265 0.39 -6.51 -22.09
C LEU A 265 0.57 -5.26 -21.23
N PHE A 266 -0.39 -4.35 -21.29
CA PHE A 266 -0.32 -3.06 -20.58
C PHE A 266 -0.37 -3.17 -19.05
N ASN A 267 -0.83 -4.30 -18.53
CA ASN A 267 -1.00 -4.49 -17.10
C ASN A 267 0.17 -5.26 -16.43
N SER A 268 1.13 -5.75 -17.21
CA SER A 268 2.19 -6.64 -16.70
C SER A 268 3.59 -6.02 -16.66
N ILE A 269 3.78 -4.83 -17.24
CA ILE A 269 5.11 -4.20 -17.40
C ILE A 269 5.05 -2.75 -16.98
N ASN A 270 6.01 -2.32 -16.18
CA ASN A 270 6.27 -0.90 -15.92
C ASN A 270 7.00 -0.30 -17.13
N LEU A 271 6.23 0.24 -18.08
CA LEU A 271 6.74 0.75 -19.34
C LEU A 271 7.74 1.92 -19.17
N THR A 272 7.56 2.75 -18.14
CA THR A 272 8.49 3.87 -17.85
C THR A 272 9.87 3.36 -17.50
N ASN A 273 9.96 2.30 -16.67
CA ASN A 273 11.22 1.68 -16.30
C ASN A 273 11.87 0.96 -17.49
N LEU A 274 11.06 0.42 -18.41
CA LEU A 274 11.51 -0.21 -19.64
C LEU A 274 12.13 0.83 -20.60
N GLU A 275 11.57 2.03 -20.70
CA GLU A 275 12.07 3.12 -21.53
C GLU A 275 13.49 3.56 -21.12
N GLU A 276 13.73 3.75 -19.82
CA GLU A 276 15.03 4.14 -19.27
C GLU A 276 16.08 3.07 -19.55
N GLN A 277 15.78 1.81 -19.26
CA GLN A 277 16.68 0.68 -19.48
C GLN A 277 16.96 0.44 -20.96
N PHE A 278 15.95 0.63 -21.82
CA PHE A 278 16.12 0.50 -23.26
C PHE A 278 17.04 1.58 -23.82
N MET A 279 16.89 2.83 -23.35
CA MET A 279 17.76 3.95 -23.72
C MET A 279 19.20 3.71 -23.27
N GLU A 280 19.41 3.25 -22.04
CA GLU A 280 20.73 2.94 -21.50
C GLU A 280 21.43 1.83 -22.28
N LYS A 281 20.70 0.77 -22.61
CA LYS A 281 21.27 -0.43 -23.24
C LYS A 281 21.47 -0.32 -24.75
N TYR A 282 20.58 0.38 -25.44
CA TYR A 282 20.54 0.42 -26.91
C TYR A 282 20.80 1.81 -27.50
N GLY A 283 20.85 2.86 -26.70
CA GLY A 283 21.01 4.23 -27.17
C GLY A 283 19.81 4.78 -27.94
N TYR A 284 18.66 4.10 -27.91
CA TYR A 284 17.43 4.50 -28.58
C TYR A 284 16.38 4.93 -27.57
N LYS A 285 15.74 6.05 -27.85
CA LYS A 285 14.58 6.50 -27.09
C LYS A 285 13.31 5.92 -27.75
N PHE A 286 12.45 5.27 -26.98
CA PHE A 286 11.11 4.89 -27.45
C PHE A 286 10.04 5.48 -26.50
N ASP A 287 8.88 5.77 -27.07
CA ASP A 287 7.75 6.25 -26.28
C ASP A 287 7.02 5.06 -25.64
N CYS A 288 6.97 5.00 -24.34
CA CYS A 288 6.21 3.98 -23.61
C CYS A 288 4.68 4.17 -23.67
N ASN A 289 4.22 5.29 -24.22
CA ASN A 289 2.80 5.55 -24.41
C ASN A 289 2.32 4.98 -25.75
N ILE A 290 1.83 3.76 -25.74
CA ILE A 290 1.29 3.14 -26.95
C ILE A 290 0.04 3.89 -27.41
N PRO A 291 0.02 4.41 -28.67
CA PRO A 291 -1.12 5.17 -29.18
C PRO A 291 -2.43 4.38 -29.14
N LYS A 292 -3.53 5.08 -28.81
CA LYS A 292 -4.86 4.45 -28.68
C LYS A 292 -5.33 3.75 -29.95
N ASP A 293 -4.94 4.26 -31.13
CA ASP A 293 -5.27 3.70 -32.43
C ASP A 293 -4.51 2.37 -32.66
N VAL A 294 -3.24 2.28 -32.26
CA VAL A 294 -2.46 1.03 -32.30
C VAL A 294 -3.07 -0.01 -31.38
N ALA A 295 -3.42 0.37 -30.15
CA ALA A 295 -4.10 -0.50 -29.22
C ALA A 295 -5.48 -0.96 -29.73
N LYS A 296 -6.22 -0.08 -30.40
CA LYS A 296 -7.52 -0.38 -31.02
C LYS A 296 -7.40 -1.35 -32.18
N LYS A 297 -6.50 -1.09 -33.14
CA LYS A 297 -6.22 -2.01 -34.27
C LYS A 297 -5.93 -3.41 -33.79
N TRP A 298 -5.20 -3.52 -32.72
CA TRP A 298 -4.86 -4.77 -32.11
C TRP A 298 -6.04 -5.48 -31.44
N MET A 299 -6.92 -4.75 -30.75
CA MET A 299 -8.15 -5.31 -30.21
C MET A 299 -9.12 -5.78 -31.29
N ASP A 300 -9.23 -5.03 -32.41
CA ASP A 300 -10.13 -5.35 -33.51
C ASP A 300 -9.69 -6.61 -34.24
N TYR A 301 -8.42 -6.75 -34.56
CA TYR A 301 -7.87 -7.98 -35.16
C TYR A 301 -8.10 -9.21 -34.27
N ARG A 302 -7.97 -9.10 -32.97
CA ARG A 302 -8.23 -10.22 -32.07
C ARG A 302 -9.70 -10.67 -32.10
N LYS A 303 -10.62 -9.72 -32.17
CA LYS A 303 -12.05 -10.04 -32.30
C LYS A 303 -12.32 -10.83 -33.60
N GLU A 304 -11.66 -10.48 -34.70
CA GLU A 304 -11.75 -11.22 -35.95
C GLU A 304 -11.18 -12.63 -35.82
N LYS A 305 -10.01 -12.77 -35.24
CA LYS A 305 -9.36 -14.10 -35.04
C LYS A 305 -10.10 -14.99 -34.05
N MET A 306 -10.79 -14.45 -33.07
CA MET A 306 -11.68 -15.26 -32.20
C MET A 306 -12.90 -15.76 -32.94
N LYS A 307 -13.51 -14.97 -33.81
CA LYS A 307 -14.62 -15.38 -34.66
C LYS A 307 -14.23 -16.46 -35.68
N GLU A 308 -13.01 -16.42 -36.22
CA GLU A 308 -12.47 -17.46 -37.11
C GLU A 308 -12.23 -18.81 -36.40
N LYS A 309 -12.05 -18.81 -35.07
CA LYS A 309 -11.87 -20.05 -34.28
C LYS A 309 -13.18 -20.66 -33.76
N GLU A 310 -14.26 -19.90 -33.79
CA GLU A 310 -15.62 -20.38 -33.38
C GLU A 310 -16.45 -20.91 -34.57
N ASN A 311 -15.97 -20.72 -35.81
CA ASN A 311 -16.50 -21.32 -37.04
C ASN A 311 -15.61 -22.46 -37.51
#